data_513040bea630f0d3bb9d1dc653902ce2
#
_entry.id   513040bea630f0d3bb9d1dc653902ce2
#
_cell.length_a   1.000
_cell.length_b   1.000
_cell.length_c   1.000
_cell.angle_alpha   90.00
_cell.angle_beta   90.00
_cell.angle_gamma   90.00
#
_symmetry.space_group_name_H-M   'P 1'
#
loop_
_entity.id
_entity.type
_entity.pdbx_description
1 polymer ?
#
loop_
_entity_poly.entity_id
_entity_poly.type
_entity_poly.pdbx_seq_one_letter_code
_entity_poly.pdbx_strand_id
1 'polypeptide(L)'
;LLLNGGRTGLVNHAACLSAVAPEYAPRGSGLFAANIVGAGTDRRSGVASDAELVGEVRRQLEGWFGHGSLRGWEPLRVDLIPHALPRQHPSDLVLGRPRRRREVFVAGDHVDDASINGAMRSGRLAAEAVIDSFRLG
;
A
#
# COMPACT_ATOMS: atom_id res chain seq x y z
N LEU A 1 -14.92 0.96 3.04
CA LEU A 1 -14.00 1.08 1.91
C LEU A 1 -14.78 1.56 0.68
N LEU A 2 -14.28 2.59 0.03
CA LEU A 2 -14.81 3.17 -1.20
C LEU A 2 -13.79 2.92 -2.30
N LEU A 3 -14.22 2.40 -3.44
CA LEU A 3 -13.38 2.16 -4.60
C LEU A 3 -13.76 3.12 -5.72
N ASN A 4 -12.78 3.72 -6.37
CA ASN A 4 -12.99 4.53 -7.55
C ASN A 4 -13.27 3.62 -8.75
N GLY A 5 -14.53 3.42 -9.10
CA GLY A 5 -14.95 2.67 -10.29
C GLY A 5 -14.75 3.42 -11.60
N GLY A 6 -14.57 4.74 -11.55
CA GLY A 6 -14.19 5.58 -12.68
C GLY A 6 -12.70 5.56 -12.92
N ARG A 7 -12.26 5.87 -14.14
CA ARG A 7 -10.82 6.00 -14.46
C ARG A 7 -10.33 7.44 -14.34
N THR A 8 -11.05 8.29 -13.65
CA THR A 8 -10.77 9.72 -13.51
C THR A 8 -10.42 10.07 -12.07
N GLY A 9 -9.52 11.04 -11.89
CA GLY A 9 -9.07 11.52 -10.59
C GLY A 9 -7.90 10.71 -10.04
N LEU A 10 -7.32 11.21 -8.95
CA LEU A 10 -6.11 10.68 -8.32
C LEU A 10 -6.40 9.55 -7.33
N VAL A 11 -7.50 9.68 -6.57
CA VAL A 11 -7.82 8.73 -5.50
C VAL A 11 -8.32 7.42 -6.10
N ASN A 12 -7.61 6.34 -5.82
CA ASN A 12 -7.99 4.99 -6.24
C ASN A 12 -8.99 4.37 -5.28
N HIS A 13 -8.78 4.54 -4.00
CA HIS A 13 -9.72 4.12 -2.96
C HIS A 13 -9.57 4.97 -1.71
N ALA A 14 -10.60 4.95 -0.89
CA ALA A 14 -10.64 5.66 0.37
C ALA A 14 -11.39 4.85 1.44
N ALA A 15 -11.04 5.06 2.70
CA ALA A 15 -11.65 4.37 3.82
C ALA A 15 -11.75 5.27 5.05
N CYS A 16 -12.88 5.19 5.75
CA CYS A 16 -13.00 5.72 7.11
C CYS A 16 -12.46 4.65 8.07
N LEU A 17 -11.22 4.84 8.54
CA LEU A 17 -10.53 3.87 9.38
C LEU A 17 -11.19 3.76 10.76
N SER A 18 -11.62 4.88 11.32
CA SER A 18 -12.33 4.92 12.61
C SER A 18 -13.75 4.34 12.59
N ALA A 19 -14.32 4.08 11.41
CA ALA A 19 -15.57 3.33 11.30
C ALA A 19 -15.38 1.83 11.54
N VAL A 20 -14.15 1.33 11.37
CA VAL A 20 -13.77 -0.08 11.60
C VAL A 20 -13.12 -0.23 12.98
N ALA A 21 -12.25 0.70 13.34
CA ALA A 21 -11.53 0.74 14.59
C ALA A 21 -11.72 2.13 15.24
N PRO A 22 -12.76 2.32 16.07
CA PRO A 22 -13.09 3.62 16.66
C PRO A 22 -11.96 4.26 17.47
N GLU A 23 -11.07 3.47 18.02
CA GLU A 23 -9.88 3.89 18.77
C GLU A 23 -8.83 4.61 17.89
N TYR A 24 -8.95 4.60 16.57
CA TYR A 24 -8.05 5.31 15.67
C TYR A 24 -8.32 6.81 15.58
N ALA A 25 -9.41 7.29 16.21
CA ALA A 25 -9.71 8.71 16.28
C ALA A 25 -10.21 9.11 17.68
N PRO A 26 -9.98 10.35 18.11
CA PRO A 26 -10.61 10.87 19.33
C PRO A 26 -12.15 10.83 19.23
N ARG A 27 -12.81 10.77 20.39
CA ARG A 27 -14.29 10.79 20.43
C ARG A 27 -14.84 12.01 19.71
N GLY A 28 -15.80 11.78 18.83
CA GLY A 28 -16.43 12.84 18.01
C GLY A 28 -15.66 13.21 16.76
N SER A 29 -14.54 12.54 16.48
CA SER A 29 -13.74 12.71 15.27
C SER A 29 -13.74 11.43 14.42
N GLY A 30 -13.40 11.58 13.15
CA GLY A 30 -13.21 10.46 12.22
C GLY A 30 -11.84 10.51 11.56
N LEU A 31 -11.18 9.36 11.43
CA LEU A 31 -9.96 9.23 10.65
C LEU A 31 -10.27 8.64 9.28
N PHE A 32 -9.87 9.35 8.25
CA PHE A 32 -10.10 8.97 6.86
C PHE A 32 -8.77 8.84 6.11
N ALA A 33 -8.59 7.78 5.36
CA ALA A 33 -7.44 7.56 4.52
C ALA A 33 -7.83 7.52 3.04
N ALA A 34 -7.07 8.18 2.18
CA ALA A 34 -7.21 8.13 0.74
C ALA A 34 -5.90 7.62 0.12
N ASN A 35 -6.01 6.66 -0.79
CA ASN A 35 -4.89 6.06 -1.48
C ASN A 35 -4.84 6.50 -2.94
N ILE A 36 -3.63 6.87 -3.37
CA ILE A 36 -3.30 7.24 -4.74
C ILE A 36 -2.26 6.25 -5.25
N VAL A 37 -2.49 5.65 -6.41
CA VAL A 37 -1.58 4.68 -7.03
C VAL A 37 -1.18 5.16 -8.41
N GLY A 38 0.12 5.06 -8.74
CA GLY A 38 0.63 5.30 -10.09
C GLY A 38 1.40 6.60 -10.27
N ALA A 39 1.63 6.98 -11.52
CA ALA A 39 2.56 8.04 -11.93
C ALA A 39 2.20 9.47 -11.46
N GLY A 40 0.97 9.71 -11.01
CA GLY A 40 0.56 11.01 -10.45
C GLY A 40 1.27 11.38 -9.14
N THR A 41 2.00 10.42 -8.53
CA THR A 41 2.75 10.61 -7.29
C THR A 41 4.26 10.72 -7.51
N ASP A 42 4.74 10.66 -8.75
CA ASP A 42 6.17 10.76 -9.04
C ASP A 42 6.65 12.22 -8.91
N ARG A 43 7.11 12.58 -7.73
CA ARG A 43 7.72 13.89 -7.44
C ARG A 43 8.96 14.18 -8.29
N ARG A 44 9.54 13.18 -8.97
CA ARG A 44 10.65 13.38 -9.90
C ARG A 44 10.21 14.01 -11.22
N SER A 45 8.93 13.89 -11.57
CA SER A 45 8.33 14.48 -12.77
C SER A 45 7.75 15.89 -12.57
N GLY A 46 8.07 16.58 -11.47
CA GLY A 46 7.63 17.96 -11.23
C GLY A 46 6.21 18.09 -10.68
N VAL A 47 5.68 17.03 -10.10
CA VAL A 47 4.34 17.03 -9.50
C VAL A 47 4.34 17.66 -8.11
N ALA A 48 3.42 18.56 -7.97
CA ALA A 48 2.68 19.15 -6.87
C ALA A 48 3.26 18.99 -5.45
N SER A 49 3.32 20.08 -4.74
CA SER A 49 3.46 20.13 -3.29
C SER A 49 2.39 19.29 -2.60
N ASP A 50 2.61 18.87 -1.36
CA ASP A 50 1.59 18.17 -0.58
C ASP A 50 0.27 18.93 -0.52
N ALA A 51 0.33 20.27 -0.49
CA ALA A 51 -0.85 21.14 -0.48
C ALA A 51 -1.68 21.03 -1.77
N GLU A 52 -1.03 20.99 -2.93
CA GLU A 52 -1.70 20.82 -4.22
C GLU A 52 -2.32 19.43 -4.32
N LEU A 53 -1.59 18.38 -3.89
CA LEU A 53 -2.09 17.00 -3.86
C LEU A 53 -3.33 16.88 -2.96
N VAL A 54 -3.26 17.44 -1.77
CA VAL A 54 -4.40 17.49 -0.82
C VAL A 54 -5.58 18.22 -1.43
N GLY A 55 -5.33 19.36 -2.13
CA GLY A 55 -6.38 20.11 -2.82
C GLY A 55 -7.11 19.29 -3.90
N GLU A 56 -6.36 18.50 -4.67
CA GLU A 56 -6.94 17.63 -5.69
C GLU A 56 -7.72 16.45 -5.10
N VAL A 57 -7.15 15.81 -4.08
CA VAL A 57 -7.85 14.75 -3.33
C VAL A 57 -9.17 15.27 -2.75
N ARG A 58 -9.14 16.45 -2.12
CA ARG A 58 -10.34 17.07 -1.54
C ARG A 58 -11.41 17.33 -2.62
N ARG A 59 -11.03 17.89 -3.76
CA ARG A 59 -11.97 18.12 -4.88
C ARG A 59 -12.61 16.81 -5.37
N GLN A 60 -11.84 15.75 -5.49
CA GLN A 60 -12.35 14.44 -5.92
C GLN A 60 -13.30 13.84 -4.88
N LEU A 61 -12.95 13.89 -3.60
CA LEU A 61 -13.79 13.37 -2.52
C LEU A 61 -15.09 14.20 -2.37
N GLU A 62 -15.04 15.51 -2.55
CA GLU A 62 -16.27 16.33 -2.61
C GLU A 62 -17.16 15.97 -3.80
N GLY A 63 -16.59 15.53 -4.91
CA GLY A 63 -17.33 14.96 -6.01
C GLY A 63 -18.07 13.67 -5.65
N TRP A 64 -17.53 12.88 -4.72
CA TRP A 64 -18.17 11.64 -4.26
C TRP A 64 -19.20 11.84 -3.16
N PHE A 65 -18.95 12.78 -2.25
CA PHE A 65 -19.75 12.98 -1.04
C PHE A 65 -20.69 14.20 -1.10
N GLY A 66 -20.53 15.00 -2.13
CA GLY A 66 -21.23 16.26 -2.30
C GLY A 66 -20.38 17.48 -1.95
N HIS A 67 -20.65 18.59 -2.60
CA HIS A 67 -19.91 19.83 -2.43
C HIS A 67 -20.00 20.33 -0.97
N GLY A 68 -18.88 20.70 -0.40
CA GLY A 68 -18.78 21.18 0.97
C GLY A 68 -18.87 20.10 2.06
N SER A 69 -19.00 18.82 1.70
CA SER A 69 -19.05 17.69 2.65
C SER A 69 -17.77 17.54 3.48
N LEU A 70 -16.63 18.00 2.94
CA LEU A 70 -15.33 17.97 3.62
C LEU A 70 -15.03 19.25 4.40
N ARG A 71 -16.04 20.09 4.66
CA ARG A 71 -15.86 21.29 5.49
C ARG A 71 -15.44 20.89 6.90
N GLY A 72 -14.32 21.44 7.38
CA GLY A 72 -13.75 21.09 8.68
C GLY A 72 -12.86 19.84 8.69
N TRP A 73 -12.65 19.17 7.56
CA TRP A 73 -11.64 18.11 7.46
C TRP A 73 -10.25 18.72 7.34
N GLU A 74 -9.30 18.18 8.10
CA GLU A 74 -7.91 18.61 8.09
C GLU A 74 -7.00 17.49 7.59
N PRO A 75 -6.06 17.77 6.67
CA PRO A 75 -5.03 16.82 6.30
C PRO A 75 -4.06 16.63 7.46
N LEU A 76 -3.92 15.41 7.93
CA LEU A 76 -2.99 15.10 9.02
C LEU A 76 -1.60 14.78 8.47
N ARG A 77 -1.52 14.04 7.37
CA ARG A 77 -0.27 13.53 6.83
C ARG A 77 -0.41 13.12 5.37
N VAL A 78 0.67 13.31 4.63
CA VAL A 78 0.86 12.75 3.28
C VAL A 78 2.10 11.87 3.32
N ASP A 79 1.94 10.59 3.00
CA ASP A 79 3.03 9.62 2.91
C ASP A 79 3.29 9.28 1.44
N LEU A 80 4.53 9.47 1.00
CA LEU A 80 4.99 9.00 -0.30
C LEU A 80 5.76 7.69 -0.10
N ILE A 81 5.26 6.60 -0.67
CA ILE A 81 5.84 5.27 -0.56
C ILE A 81 6.39 4.84 -1.93
N PRO A 82 7.68 5.11 -2.23
CA PRO A 82 8.24 4.87 -3.57
C PRO A 82 8.25 3.39 -3.98
N HIS A 83 8.31 2.50 -3.00
CA HIS A 83 8.40 1.04 -3.18
C HIS A 83 7.31 0.33 -2.38
N ALA A 84 6.05 0.70 -2.62
CA ALA A 84 4.91 0.17 -1.87
C ALA A 84 4.70 -1.34 -2.08
N LEU A 85 4.85 -1.80 -3.32
CA LEU A 85 4.75 -3.20 -3.70
C LEU A 85 5.82 -3.55 -4.73
N PRO A 86 6.35 -4.78 -4.69
CA PRO A 86 7.25 -5.27 -5.74
C PRO A 86 6.51 -5.36 -7.07
N ARG A 87 7.19 -4.97 -8.15
CA ARG A 87 6.67 -5.19 -9.49
C ARG A 87 6.85 -6.66 -9.84
N GLN A 88 5.76 -7.38 -10.01
CA GLN A 88 5.75 -8.80 -10.35
C GLN A 88 5.13 -9.01 -11.73
N HIS A 89 5.80 -9.78 -12.56
CA HIS A 89 5.24 -10.29 -13.80
C HIS A 89 4.78 -11.74 -13.57
N PRO A 90 3.66 -12.19 -14.14
CA PRO A 90 3.16 -13.56 -13.95
C PRO A 90 4.19 -14.65 -14.26
N SER A 91 5.09 -14.43 -15.23
CA SER A 91 6.18 -15.35 -15.55
C SER A 91 7.27 -15.44 -14.48
N ASP A 92 7.38 -14.44 -13.60
CA ASP A 92 8.46 -14.36 -12.60
C ASP A 92 8.06 -15.01 -11.27
N LEU A 93 6.77 -15.35 -11.13
CA LEU A 93 6.20 -15.98 -9.95
C LEU A 93 6.56 -17.47 -9.90
N VAL A 94 7.64 -17.78 -9.21
CA VAL A 94 8.01 -19.16 -8.85
C VAL A 94 7.58 -19.40 -7.40
N LEU A 95 6.28 -19.66 -7.22
CA LEU A 95 5.69 -19.86 -5.90
C LEU A 95 6.20 -21.15 -5.24
N GLY A 96 6.35 -21.10 -3.92
CA GLY A 96 6.62 -22.27 -3.11
C GLY A 96 8.05 -22.81 -3.16
N ARG A 97 9.00 -22.03 -3.65
CA ARG A 97 10.43 -22.40 -3.64
C ARG A 97 11.25 -21.39 -2.84
N PRO A 98 12.13 -21.86 -1.91
CA PRO A 98 13.04 -20.95 -1.24
C PRO A 98 14.05 -20.39 -2.25
N ARG A 99 14.23 -19.07 -2.27
CA ARG A 99 15.31 -18.45 -3.07
C ARG A 99 16.60 -18.46 -2.25
N ARG A 100 17.59 -19.18 -2.76
CA ARG A 100 18.94 -19.22 -2.22
C ARG A 100 19.93 -18.68 -3.23
N ARG A 101 20.82 -17.81 -2.76
CA ARG A 101 21.99 -17.36 -3.53
C ARG A 101 23.26 -17.64 -2.73
N ARG A 102 23.95 -18.69 -3.09
CA ARG A 102 25.09 -19.24 -2.30
C ARG A 102 24.60 -19.60 -0.88
N GLU A 103 25.20 -19.02 0.14
CA GLU A 103 24.89 -19.19 1.57
C GLU A 103 23.79 -18.23 2.07
N VAL A 104 23.20 -17.41 1.18
CA VAL A 104 22.18 -16.41 1.54
C VAL A 104 20.81 -16.92 1.14
N PHE A 105 19.89 -16.97 2.10
CA PHE A 105 18.49 -17.25 1.88
C PHE A 105 17.71 -15.95 1.83
N VAL A 106 16.80 -15.84 0.88
CA VAL A 106 16.03 -14.62 0.63
C VAL A 106 14.55 -14.88 0.90
N ALA A 107 13.94 -14.02 1.72
CA ALA A 107 12.52 -14.06 2.03
C ALA A 107 11.89 -12.67 1.85
N GLY A 108 10.60 -12.64 1.60
CA GLY A 108 9.81 -11.43 1.41
C GLY A 108 8.74 -11.64 0.36
N ASP A 109 7.82 -10.69 0.24
CA ASP A 109 6.76 -10.69 -0.77
C ASP A 109 7.30 -10.62 -2.21
N HIS A 110 8.47 -10.03 -2.41
CA HIS A 110 9.14 -9.91 -3.71
C HIS A 110 9.67 -11.25 -4.27
N VAL A 111 9.75 -12.30 -3.46
CA VAL A 111 10.19 -13.65 -3.90
C VAL A 111 9.06 -14.66 -3.95
N ASP A 112 7.87 -14.24 -3.57
CA ASP A 112 6.63 -15.04 -3.65
C ASP A 112 5.52 -14.16 -4.27
N ASP A 113 4.28 -14.21 -3.84
CA ASP A 113 3.29 -13.21 -4.25
C ASP A 113 3.41 -11.92 -3.42
N ALA A 114 3.10 -10.77 -4.03
CA ALA A 114 3.17 -9.44 -3.42
C ALA A 114 2.05 -9.22 -2.39
N SER A 115 2.06 -10.03 -1.34
CA SER A 115 1.08 -9.99 -0.25
C SER A 115 1.71 -10.33 1.10
N ILE A 116 0.98 -10.03 2.18
CA ILE A 116 1.36 -10.47 3.53
C ILE A 116 1.48 -12.01 3.58
N ASN A 117 0.57 -12.73 2.94
CA ASN A 117 0.61 -14.20 2.88
C ASN A 117 1.84 -14.70 2.12
N GLY A 118 2.20 -14.06 1.01
CA GLY A 118 3.41 -14.35 0.26
C GLY A 118 4.68 -14.10 1.09
N ALA A 119 4.76 -12.97 1.78
CA ALA A 119 5.86 -12.67 2.69
C ALA A 119 6.01 -13.72 3.79
N MET A 120 4.90 -14.12 4.45
CA MET A 120 4.90 -15.15 5.49
C MET A 120 5.30 -16.52 4.94
N ARG A 121 4.76 -16.91 3.78
CA ARG A 121 5.09 -18.20 3.13
C ARG A 121 6.56 -18.25 2.74
N SER A 122 7.09 -17.22 2.13
CA SER A 122 8.51 -17.16 1.75
C SER A 122 9.45 -17.19 2.97
N GLY A 123 9.08 -16.52 4.06
CA GLY A 123 9.81 -16.57 5.32
C GLY A 123 9.88 -17.98 5.90
N ARG A 124 8.75 -18.71 5.93
CA ARG A 124 8.71 -20.11 6.38
C ARG A 124 9.61 -21.01 5.51
N LEU A 125 9.48 -20.91 4.20
CA LEU A 125 10.28 -21.71 3.26
C LEU A 125 11.79 -21.42 3.38
N ALA A 126 12.17 -20.16 3.58
CA ALA A 126 13.56 -19.80 3.82
C ALA A 126 14.09 -20.39 5.13
N ALA A 127 13.32 -20.34 6.20
CA ALA A 127 13.69 -20.93 7.49
C ALA A 127 13.84 -22.46 7.39
N GLU A 128 12.91 -23.16 6.74
CA GLU A 128 12.99 -24.60 6.48
C GLU A 128 14.28 -24.94 5.70
N ALA A 129 14.58 -24.18 4.64
CA ALA A 129 15.77 -24.40 3.84
C ALA A 129 17.09 -24.15 4.61
N VAL A 130 17.10 -23.19 5.55
CA VAL A 130 18.23 -22.98 6.48
C VAL A 130 18.41 -24.20 7.37
N ILE A 131 17.34 -24.68 8.00
CA ILE A 131 17.39 -25.86 8.88
C ILE A 131 17.93 -27.08 8.14
N ASP A 132 17.43 -27.31 6.92
CA ASP A 132 17.85 -28.46 6.10
C ASP A 132 19.33 -28.34 5.70
N SER A 133 19.86 -27.14 5.47
CA SER A 133 21.26 -26.95 5.16
C SER A 133 22.20 -27.35 6.30
N PHE A 134 21.77 -27.24 7.56
CA PHE A 134 22.53 -27.71 8.73
C PHE A 134 22.42 -29.22 8.98
N ARG A 135 21.40 -29.90 8.44
CA ARG A 135 21.21 -31.35 8.59
C ARG A 135 22.01 -32.16 7.57
N LEU A 136 22.43 -31.52 6.48
CA LEU A 136 23.12 -32.16 5.35
C LEU A 136 24.62 -31.92 5.38
N GLY A 137 25.15 -31.15 6.33
CA GLY A 137 26.58 -30.93 6.62
C GLY A 137 27.03 -31.65 7.84
#